data_77a8d3fc4cf17191491440611f21d9f1
#
_entry.id   77a8d3fc4cf17191491440611f21d9f1
#
_cell.length_a   1.000
_cell.length_b   1.000
_cell.length_c   1.000
_cell.angle_alpha   90.00
_cell.angle_beta   90.00
_cell.angle_gamma   90.00
#
_symmetry.space_group_name_H-M   'P 1'
#
loop_
_entity.id
_entity.type
_entity.pdbx_description
1 polymer ?
#
loop_
_entity_poly.entity_id
_entity_poly.type
_entity_poly.pdbx_seq_one_letter_code
_entity_poly.pdbx_strand_id
1 'polypeptide(L)'
;NTSHTGKQRSWCGFKGAAQLDPTDSLFTRMGRVFLEEQARLFGAHGVYAADPFHESAPPVDTPEYLKAVGESIHHLFRDFDPHSTWAMQSWSLREDIVKAVPKDALLILDLNGKSTSKALFWGYSTVVGNLHNFGGRINMHGDLKLLASNQYSKAKRLNPAVCGSGLFMEAIEQNPVYYELAFEMPCHADSINLQAWLKQYATRRYGAFSPAAQEAWLLLLNGPYR
;
A
#
# COMPACT_ATOMS: atom_id res chain seq x y z
N ASN A 1 -11.35 -14.46 -29.81
CA ASN A 1 -11.74 -15.53 -28.92
C ASN A 1 -12.02 -14.95 -27.56
N THR A 2 -13.31 -14.79 -27.20
CA THR A 2 -13.74 -14.10 -25.98
C THR A 2 -13.86 -15.04 -24.78
N SER A 3 -13.45 -16.31 -24.92
CA SER A 3 -13.58 -17.34 -23.90
C SER A 3 -12.63 -17.19 -22.69
N HIS A 4 -11.59 -16.38 -22.84
CA HIS A 4 -10.54 -16.17 -21.84
C HIS A 4 -10.65 -14.85 -21.07
N THR A 5 -11.66 -14.04 -21.40
CA THR A 5 -11.78 -12.70 -20.81
C THR A 5 -13.14 -12.46 -20.20
N GLY A 6 -13.14 -11.95 -18.96
CA GLY A 6 -14.32 -11.36 -18.32
C GLY A 6 -14.49 -9.89 -18.73
N LYS A 7 -15.71 -9.37 -18.60
CA LYS A 7 -15.96 -7.92 -18.74
C LYS A 7 -15.76 -7.27 -17.40
N GLN A 8 -14.84 -6.30 -17.33
CA GLN A 8 -14.84 -5.36 -16.22
C GLN A 8 -16.09 -4.47 -16.27
N ARG A 9 -16.58 -4.08 -15.10
CA ARG A 9 -17.59 -3.03 -14.98
C ARG A 9 -17.03 -1.69 -15.43
N SER A 10 -17.90 -0.78 -15.90
CA SER A 10 -17.50 0.61 -16.16
C SER A 10 -17.01 1.26 -14.87
N TRP A 11 -15.97 2.08 -14.97
CA TRP A 11 -15.36 2.80 -13.87
C TRP A 11 -15.28 4.28 -14.20
N CYS A 12 -15.75 5.15 -13.30
CA CYS A 12 -15.75 6.61 -13.49
C CYS A 12 -16.29 7.10 -14.85
N GLY A 13 -17.32 6.43 -15.38
CA GLY A 13 -17.92 6.76 -16.67
C GLY A 13 -17.19 6.15 -17.89
N PHE A 14 -16.05 5.52 -17.71
CA PHE A 14 -15.35 4.81 -18.79
C PHE A 14 -15.86 3.38 -18.94
N LYS A 15 -15.96 2.92 -20.19
CA LYS A 15 -16.32 1.54 -20.48
C LYS A 15 -15.25 0.60 -19.97
N GLY A 16 -15.65 -0.41 -19.21
CA GLY A 16 -14.72 -1.45 -18.71
C GLY A 16 -14.02 -2.19 -19.87
N ALA A 17 -12.73 -2.41 -19.70
CA ALA A 17 -11.92 -3.21 -20.60
C ALA A 17 -12.20 -4.72 -20.43
N ALA A 18 -11.81 -5.53 -21.40
CA ALA A 18 -11.75 -6.97 -21.23
C ALA A 18 -10.62 -7.31 -20.24
N GLN A 19 -10.92 -8.08 -19.22
CA GLN A 19 -9.94 -8.57 -18.26
C GLN A 19 -9.67 -10.04 -18.51
N LEU A 20 -8.41 -10.42 -18.61
CA LEU A 20 -8.03 -11.83 -18.71
C LEU A 20 -8.36 -12.54 -17.39
N ASP A 21 -8.99 -13.69 -17.49
CA ASP A 21 -9.37 -14.47 -16.29
C ASP A 21 -8.09 -15.03 -15.65
N PRO A 22 -7.82 -14.73 -14.35
CA PRO A 22 -6.63 -15.25 -13.68
C PRO A 22 -6.57 -16.78 -13.59
N THR A 23 -7.71 -17.47 -13.70
CA THR A 23 -7.76 -18.95 -13.69
C THR A 23 -7.51 -19.57 -15.06
N ASP A 24 -7.40 -18.76 -16.11
CA ASP A 24 -7.11 -19.25 -17.47
C ASP A 24 -5.61 -19.43 -17.71
N SER A 25 -5.24 -20.51 -18.41
CA SER A 25 -3.84 -20.79 -18.74
C SER A 25 -3.16 -19.69 -19.58
N LEU A 26 -3.94 -18.90 -20.31
CA LEU A 26 -3.42 -17.75 -21.06
C LEU A 26 -2.92 -16.65 -20.11
N PHE A 27 -3.58 -16.46 -18.95
CA PHE A 27 -3.12 -15.54 -17.91
C PHE A 27 -1.70 -15.91 -17.44
N THR A 28 -1.48 -17.17 -17.09
CA THR A 28 -0.16 -17.65 -16.66
C THR A 28 0.91 -17.47 -17.73
N ARG A 29 0.59 -17.79 -18.98
CA ARG A 29 1.55 -17.62 -20.10
C ARG A 29 1.91 -16.16 -20.34
N MET A 30 0.93 -15.28 -20.38
CA MET A 30 1.16 -13.84 -20.57
C MET A 30 1.86 -13.21 -19.36
N GLY A 31 1.44 -13.59 -18.14
CA GLY A 31 2.07 -13.15 -16.92
C GLY A 31 3.54 -13.53 -16.83
N ARG A 32 3.89 -14.73 -17.28
CA ARG A 32 5.29 -15.18 -17.33
C ARG A 32 6.12 -14.34 -18.28
N VAL A 33 5.64 -14.09 -19.50
CA VAL A 33 6.33 -13.21 -20.48
C VAL A 33 6.53 -11.81 -19.89
N PHE A 34 5.52 -11.28 -19.21
CA PHE A 34 5.62 -9.97 -18.55
C PHE A 34 6.69 -9.95 -17.46
N LEU A 35 6.73 -10.96 -16.59
CA LEU A 35 7.72 -11.06 -15.52
C LEU A 35 9.15 -11.27 -16.07
N GLU A 36 9.31 -12.06 -17.13
CA GLU A 36 10.59 -12.27 -17.81
C GLU A 36 11.12 -10.95 -18.39
N GLU A 37 10.28 -10.16 -19.07
CA GLU A 37 10.65 -8.85 -19.61
C GLU A 37 10.92 -7.82 -18.51
N GLN A 38 10.13 -7.81 -17.45
CA GLN A 38 10.38 -6.96 -16.27
C GLN A 38 11.74 -7.29 -15.65
N ALA A 39 12.04 -8.57 -15.45
CA ALA A 39 13.33 -9.00 -14.89
C ALA A 39 14.50 -8.68 -15.82
N ARG A 40 14.32 -8.81 -17.15
CA ARG A 40 15.34 -8.43 -18.14
C ARG A 40 15.68 -6.94 -18.09
N LEU A 41 14.68 -6.06 -17.86
CA LEU A 41 14.85 -4.61 -17.84
C LEU A 41 15.32 -4.07 -16.49
N PHE A 42 14.83 -4.63 -15.39
CA PHE A 42 14.98 -4.05 -14.04
C PHE A 42 15.59 -5.01 -13.03
N GLY A 43 15.84 -6.25 -13.40
CA GLY A 43 16.26 -7.31 -12.48
C GLY A 43 15.07 -7.99 -11.77
N ALA A 44 15.34 -9.15 -11.18
CA ALA A 44 14.40 -9.87 -10.33
C ALA A 44 14.73 -9.55 -8.86
N HIS A 45 13.78 -9.03 -8.11
CA HIS A 45 14.00 -8.53 -6.75
C HIS A 45 13.15 -9.25 -5.68
N GLY A 46 12.48 -10.33 -6.04
CA GLY A 46 11.75 -11.18 -5.11
C GLY A 46 10.41 -10.62 -4.61
N VAL A 47 10.02 -9.39 -4.98
CA VAL A 47 8.73 -8.81 -4.59
C VAL A 47 7.96 -8.37 -5.84
N TYR A 48 6.76 -8.93 -6.00
CA TYR A 48 5.92 -8.69 -7.18
C TYR A 48 4.54 -8.20 -6.73
N ALA A 49 4.05 -7.12 -7.33
CA ALA A 49 2.77 -6.52 -7.00
C ALA A 49 1.67 -7.01 -7.96
N ALA A 50 0.53 -7.37 -7.40
CA ALA A 50 -0.70 -7.58 -8.16
C ALA A 50 -1.92 -7.34 -7.25
N ASP A 51 -2.91 -6.64 -7.79
CA ASP A 51 -4.17 -6.35 -7.09
C ASP A 51 -5.34 -6.84 -7.97
N PRO A 52 -5.75 -8.12 -7.83
CA PRO A 52 -6.85 -8.65 -8.61
C PRO A 52 -8.15 -7.92 -8.25
N PHE A 53 -8.92 -7.54 -9.26
CA PHE A 53 -10.21 -6.85 -9.10
C PHE A 53 -10.12 -5.52 -8.34
N HIS A 54 -8.99 -4.80 -8.51
CA HIS A 54 -8.81 -3.47 -7.94
C HIS A 54 -9.94 -2.54 -8.41
N GLU A 55 -10.62 -1.89 -7.46
CA GLU A 55 -11.81 -1.03 -7.68
C GLU A 55 -12.92 -1.68 -8.54
N SER A 56 -12.94 -2.98 -8.66
CA SER A 56 -13.91 -3.73 -9.46
C SER A 56 -14.44 -4.97 -8.72
N ALA A 57 -15.57 -5.49 -9.18
CA ALA A 57 -16.06 -6.77 -8.71
C ALA A 57 -15.49 -7.90 -9.58
N PRO A 58 -15.19 -9.07 -9.01
CA PRO A 58 -14.83 -10.24 -9.78
C PRO A 58 -15.99 -10.66 -10.70
N PRO A 59 -15.72 -11.32 -11.83
CA PRO A 59 -16.77 -11.83 -12.71
C PRO A 59 -17.63 -12.91 -12.03
N VAL A 60 -17.02 -13.66 -11.12
CA VAL A 60 -17.66 -14.67 -10.27
C VAL A 60 -17.23 -14.43 -8.82
N ASP A 61 -18.18 -14.22 -7.92
CA ASP A 61 -17.92 -13.90 -6.51
C ASP A 61 -18.30 -15.12 -5.64
N THR A 62 -17.64 -16.27 -5.90
CA THR A 62 -17.75 -17.47 -5.07
C THR A 62 -16.42 -17.79 -4.41
N PRO A 63 -16.43 -18.39 -3.21
CA PRO A 63 -15.20 -18.77 -2.50
C PRO A 63 -14.25 -19.62 -3.34
N GLU A 64 -14.80 -20.57 -4.11
CA GLU A 64 -14.03 -21.50 -4.95
C GLU A 64 -13.29 -20.76 -6.07
N TYR A 65 -13.96 -19.80 -6.74
CA TYR A 65 -13.35 -19.00 -7.80
C TYR A 65 -12.30 -18.06 -7.22
N LEU A 66 -12.59 -17.36 -6.13
CA LEU A 66 -11.66 -16.44 -5.49
C LEU A 66 -10.41 -17.16 -4.98
N LYS A 67 -10.58 -18.35 -4.40
CA LYS A 67 -9.47 -19.22 -4.02
C LYS A 67 -8.61 -19.59 -5.24
N ALA A 68 -9.21 -20.04 -6.33
CA ALA A 68 -8.50 -20.40 -7.56
C ALA A 68 -7.73 -19.19 -8.15
N VAL A 69 -8.28 -17.99 -8.07
CA VAL A 69 -7.58 -16.74 -8.45
C VAL A 69 -6.33 -16.53 -7.60
N GLY A 70 -6.45 -16.65 -6.26
CA GLY A 70 -5.32 -16.51 -5.34
C GLY A 70 -4.21 -17.53 -5.61
N GLU A 71 -4.59 -18.80 -5.78
CA GLU A 71 -3.67 -19.89 -6.12
C GLU A 71 -2.97 -19.65 -7.45
N SER A 72 -3.69 -19.24 -8.48
CA SER A 72 -3.13 -19.00 -9.82
C SER A 72 -2.09 -17.88 -9.84
N ILE A 73 -2.38 -16.75 -9.20
CA ILE A 73 -1.43 -15.63 -9.10
C ILE A 73 -0.21 -16.01 -8.26
N HIS A 74 -0.43 -16.69 -7.14
CA HIS A 74 0.65 -17.17 -6.30
C HIS A 74 1.57 -18.14 -7.07
N HIS A 75 1.01 -19.11 -7.79
CA HIS A 75 1.80 -20.04 -8.60
C HIS A 75 2.56 -19.32 -9.72
N LEU A 76 1.95 -18.35 -10.40
CA LEU A 76 2.65 -17.55 -11.41
C LEU A 76 3.92 -16.91 -10.85
N PHE A 77 3.86 -16.31 -9.67
CA PHE A 77 5.03 -15.70 -9.03
C PHE A 77 6.05 -16.74 -8.55
N ARG A 78 5.59 -17.82 -7.91
CA ARG A 78 6.48 -18.86 -7.38
C ARG A 78 7.17 -19.70 -8.46
N ASP A 79 6.50 -19.94 -9.60
CA ASP A 79 7.08 -20.65 -10.74
C ASP A 79 8.13 -19.79 -11.46
N PHE A 80 7.98 -18.45 -11.39
CA PHE A 80 8.96 -17.51 -11.91
C PHE A 80 10.13 -17.30 -10.95
N ASP A 81 9.85 -17.09 -9.68
CA ASP A 81 10.83 -16.86 -8.62
C ASP A 81 10.39 -17.64 -7.36
N PRO A 82 11.07 -18.76 -7.02
CA PRO A 82 10.71 -19.62 -5.90
C PRO A 82 10.70 -18.92 -4.52
N HIS A 83 11.36 -17.78 -4.41
CA HIS A 83 11.41 -16.98 -3.19
C HIS A 83 10.54 -15.73 -3.26
N SER A 84 9.68 -15.63 -4.26
CA SER A 84 8.82 -14.48 -4.47
C SER A 84 7.88 -14.19 -3.29
N THR A 85 7.68 -12.92 -3.03
CA THR A 85 6.63 -12.41 -2.15
C THR A 85 5.64 -11.61 -2.99
N TRP A 86 4.37 -11.96 -2.91
CA TRP A 86 3.31 -11.17 -3.53
C TRP A 86 2.96 -9.97 -2.65
N ALA A 87 3.14 -8.74 -3.15
CA ALA A 87 2.69 -7.53 -2.48
C ALA A 87 1.28 -7.16 -2.96
N MET A 88 0.32 -7.08 -2.04
CA MET A 88 -1.08 -6.79 -2.32
C MET A 88 -1.55 -5.58 -1.51
N GLN A 89 -2.21 -4.64 -2.17
CA GLN A 89 -2.80 -3.47 -1.52
C GLN A 89 -4.07 -3.82 -0.74
N SER A 90 -4.30 -3.12 0.38
CA SER A 90 -5.45 -3.39 1.26
C SER A 90 -6.81 -2.90 0.73
N TRP A 91 -6.86 -2.27 -0.43
CA TRP A 91 -8.09 -1.68 -0.99
C TRP A 91 -9.21 -2.67 -1.23
N SER A 92 -8.90 -3.78 -1.87
CA SER A 92 -9.88 -4.74 -2.37
C SER A 92 -9.59 -6.15 -1.88
N LEU A 93 -9.05 -6.28 -0.66
CA LEU A 93 -8.75 -7.59 -0.09
C LEU A 93 -10.01 -8.45 0.00
N ARG A 94 -9.91 -9.65 -0.52
CA ARG A 94 -10.92 -10.71 -0.40
C ARG A 94 -10.32 -11.85 0.38
N GLU A 95 -11.00 -12.25 1.44
CA GLU A 95 -10.49 -13.25 2.37
C GLU A 95 -10.09 -14.55 1.67
N ASP A 96 -10.91 -15.02 0.72
CA ASP A 96 -10.66 -16.27 0.01
C ASP A 96 -9.43 -16.20 -0.89
N ILE A 97 -9.15 -15.04 -1.52
CA ILE A 97 -7.90 -14.82 -2.28
C ILE A 97 -6.70 -14.83 -1.34
N VAL A 98 -6.78 -14.06 -0.26
CA VAL A 98 -5.67 -13.93 0.70
C VAL A 98 -5.35 -15.27 1.35
N LYS A 99 -6.37 -16.01 1.81
CA LYS A 99 -6.18 -17.30 2.47
C LYS A 99 -5.73 -18.43 1.55
N ALA A 100 -5.84 -18.26 0.24
CA ALA A 100 -5.30 -19.20 -0.74
C ALA A 100 -3.77 -19.14 -0.88
N VAL A 101 -3.15 -18.07 -0.35
CA VAL A 101 -1.70 -17.83 -0.45
C VAL A 101 -1.03 -18.20 0.88
N PRO A 102 0.12 -18.90 0.89
CA PRO A 102 0.89 -19.15 2.11
C PRO A 102 1.31 -17.84 2.79
N LYS A 103 1.35 -17.85 4.13
CA LYS A 103 1.62 -16.62 4.92
C LYS A 103 3.00 -16.00 4.68
N ASP A 104 3.97 -16.80 4.34
CA ASP A 104 5.35 -16.40 4.01
C ASP A 104 5.49 -15.86 2.57
N ALA A 105 4.44 -16.02 1.75
CA ALA A 105 4.43 -15.62 0.34
C ALA A 105 3.62 -14.37 0.05
N LEU A 106 2.99 -13.75 1.05
CA LEU A 106 2.14 -12.57 0.86
C LEU A 106 2.52 -11.46 1.84
N LEU A 107 2.65 -10.25 1.31
CA LEU A 107 2.82 -9.01 2.04
C LEU A 107 1.64 -8.08 1.76
N ILE A 108 0.92 -7.68 2.80
CA ILE A 108 -0.20 -6.75 2.67
C ILE A 108 0.28 -5.33 2.91
N LEU A 109 -0.02 -4.44 1.96
CA LEU A 109 0.25 -3.02 2.04
C LEU A 109 -1.00 -2.31 2.59
N ASP A 110 -1.00 -1.97 3.87
CA ASP A 110 -2.11 -1.30 4.54
C ASP A 110 -2.11 0.19 4.24
N LEU A 111 -2.82 0.57 3.21
CA LEU A 111 -2.86 1.94 2.68
C LEU A 111 -3.49 2.96 3.62
N ASN A 112 -4.25 2.52 4.61
CA ASN A 112 -5.03 3.41 5.48
C ASN A 112 -4.66 3.31 6.97
N GLY A 113 -3.60 2.58 7.30
CA GLY A 113 -3.18 2.37 8.67
C GLY A 113 -4.20 1.62 9.53
N LYS A 114 -4.99 0.74 8.90
CA LYS A 114 -6.08 -0.01 9.54
C LYS A 114 -5.64 -1.34 10.15
N SER A 115 -4.35 -1.60 10.25
CA SER A 115 -3.80 -2.81 10.90
C SER A 115 -4.25 -3.02 12.35
N THR A 116 -4.89 -2.01 12.92
CA THR A 116 -5.51 -2.04 14.25
C THR A 116 -6.97 -2.51 14.23
N SER A 117 -7.54 -2.75 13.03
CA SER A 117 -8.95 -3.12 12.87
C SER A 117 -9.16 -4.63 12.77
N LYS A 118 -10.42 -5.01 12.71
CA LYS A 118 -11.03 -6.33 12.82
C LYS A 118 -10.25 -7.54 12.36
N ALA A 119 -9.54 -7.46 11.28
CA ALA A 119 -9.00 -8.67 10.69
C ALA A 119 -7.52 -8.87 11.03
N LEU A 120 -6.81 -7.80 11.50
CA LEU A 120 -5.35 -7.84 11.56
C LEU A 120 -4.76 -8.54 10.31
N PHE A 121 -5.43 -8.37 9.18
CA PHE A 121 -5.18 -9.03 7.89
C PHE A 121 -4.91 -10.54 8.05
N TRP A 122 -5.74 -11.23 8.85
CA TRP A 122 -5.64 -12.67 9.11
C TRP A 122 -4.26 -13.16 9.56
N GLY A 123 -3.41 -12.27 10.09
CA GLY A 123 -2.06 -12.56 10.56
C GLY A 123 -1.02 -12.70 9.45
N TYR A 124 -1.29 -12.14 8.26
CA TYR A 124 -0.27 -12.00 7.20
C TYR A 124 0.66 -10.82 7.48
N SER A 125 1.89 -10.92 6.98
CA SER A 125 2.87 -9.84 7.06
C SER A 125 2.29 -8.55 6.48
N THR A 126 2.43 -7.45 7.22
CA THR A 126 1.77 -6.18 6.87
C THR A 126 2.73 -5.02 7.00
N VAL A 127 2.78 -4.18 5.98
CA VAL A 127 3.37 -2.84 6.04
C VAL A 127 2.26 -1.85 6.34
N VAL A 128 2.30 -1.22 7.52
CA VAL A 128 1.32 -0.20 7.89
C VAL A 128 1.72 1.15 7.31
N GLY A 129 0.76 1.86 6.73
CA GLY A 129 1.07 3.14 6.11
C GLY A 129 -0.14 3.98 5.79
N ASN A 130 0.08 4.95 4.93
CA ASN A 130 -0.96 5.89 4.53
C ASN A 130 -0.87 6.17 3.03
N LEU A 131 -2.02 6.17 2.37
CA LEU A 131 -2.20 6.79 1.08
C LEU A 131 -2.30 8.30 1.32
N HIS A 132 -1.21 9.03 1.04
CA HIS A 132 -1.16 10.45 1.36
C HIS A 132 -1.67 11.31 0.22
N ASN A 133 -1.12 11.16 -0.98
CA ASN A 133 -1.55 11.92 -2.15
C ASN A 133 -2.00 11.00 -3.30
N PHE A 134 -2.97 11.48 -4.06
CA PHE A 134 -3.54 10.80 -5.21
C PHE A 134 -4.17 11.81 -6.15
N GLY A 135 -4.65 11.39 -7.31
CA GLY A 135 -5.32 12.25 -8.27
C GLY A 135 -6.44 13.07 -7.62
N GLY A 136 -6.37 14.39 -7.73
CA GLY A 136 -7.30 15.33 -7.10
C GLY A 136 -6.99 15.70 -5.65
N ARG A 137 -5.97 15.10 -5.01
CA ARG A 137 -5.53 15.43 -3.66
C ARG A 137 -4.02 15.55 -3.59
N ILE A 138 -3.50 16.64 -4.14
CA ILE A 138 -2.06 16.93 -4.27
C ILE A 138 -1.62 18.20 -3.54
N ASN A 139 -2.54 18.87 -2.85
CA ASN A 139 -2.29 20.09 -2.08
C ASN A 139 -1.63 19.79 -0.72
N MET A 140 -1.31 20.85 0.03
CA MET A 140 -0.86 20.71 1.42
C MET A 140 -1.97 20.07 2.27
N HIS A 141 -1.70 18.92 2.83
CA HIS A 141 -2.61 18.19 3.73
C HIS A 141 -1.87 17.07 4.48
N GLY A 142 -2.55 16.49 5.44
CA GLY A 142 -2.09 15.33 6.18
C GLY A 142 -2.20 15.53 7.69
N ASP A 143 -2.53 14.49 8.43
CA ASP A 143 -2.66 14.54 9.89
C ASP A 143 -1.29 14.29 10.55
N LEU A 144 -0.54 15.38 10.82
CA LEU A 144 0.74 15.28 11.53
C LEU A 144 0.57 14.84 12.99
N LYS A 145 -0.58 15.13 13.61
CA LYS A 145 -0.85 14.70 15.01
C LYS A 145 -1.02 13.19 15.07
N LEU A 146 -1.72 12.61 14.09
CA LEU A 146 -1.86 11.17 13.98
C LEU A 146 -0.50 10.50 13.79
N LEU A 147 0.35 11.00 12.89
CA LEU A 147 1.70 10.49 12.70
C LEU A 147 2.52 10.56 13.99
N ALA A 148 2.56 11.76 14.64
CA ALA A 148 3.31 11.98 15.87
C ALA A 148 2.82 11.12 17.05
N SER A 149 1.60 10.59 16.97
CA SER A 149 1.07 9.62 17.93
C SER A 149 1.68 8.22 17.82
N ASN A 150 2.57 8.02 16.86
CA ASN A 150 3.23 6.77 16.50
C ASN A 150 2.28 5.63 16.13
N GLN A 151 1.61 5.82 15.01
CA GLN A 151 0.70 4.83 14.43
C GLN A 151 1.39 3.48 14.18
N TYR A 152 2.65 3.49 13.71
CA TYR A 152 3.42 2.28 13.48
C TYR A 152 3.63 1.46 14.74
N SER A 153 4.17 2.05 15.80
CA SER A 153 4.41 1.35 17.06
C SER A 153 3.11 0.85 17.72
N LYS A 154 2.02 1.61 17.59
CA LYS A 154 0.69 1.17 18.02
C LYS A 154 0.21 -0.06 17.25
N ALA A 155 0.30 -0.01 15.92
CA ALA A 155 -0.07 -1.12 15.06
C ALA A 155 0.76 -2.38 15.37
N LYS A 156 2.08 -2.24 15.54
CA LYS A 156 2.97 -3.36 15.86
C LYS A 156 2.69 -4.00 17.21
N ARG A 157 2.31 -3.21 18.21
CA ARG A 157 1.89 -3.75 19.53
C ARG A 157 0.61 -4.56 19.44
N LEU A 158 -0.33 -4.15 18.59
CA LEU A 158 -1.62 -4.82 18.43
C LEU A 158 -1.54 -6.01 17.45
N ASN A 159 -0.69 -5.92 16.45
CA ASN A 159 -0.50 -6.93 15.43
C ASN A 159 0.98 -7.28 15.25
N PRO A 160 1.47 -8.39 15.82
CA PRO A 160 2.86 -8.84 15.66
C PRO A 160 3.29 -9.07 14.20
N ALA A 161 2.33 -9.30 13.28
CA ALA A 161 2.59 -9.47 11.87
C ALA A 161 2.94 -8.16 11.13
N VAL A 162 2.81 -7.00 11.77
CA VAL A 162 3.32 -5.74 11.22
C VAL A 162 4.84 -5.81 11.14
N CYS A 163 5.39 -5.76 9.93
CA CYS A 163 6.81 -5.91 9.65
C CYS A 163 7.49 -4.63 9.17
N GLY A 164 6.71 -3.58 8.86
CA GLY A 164 7.24 -2.32 8.37
C GLY A 164 6.21 -1.20 8.35
N SER A 165 6.69 -0.01 8.00
CA SER A 165 5.86 1.15 7.70
C SER A 165 6.13 1.67 6.30
N GLY A 166 5.16 2.34 5.68
CA GLY A 166 5.29 2.84 4.32
C GLY A 166 4.39 4.03 4.03
N LEU A 167 4.68 4.69 2.91
CA LEU A 167 3.82 5.68 2.29
C LEU A 167 3.50 5.21 0.88
N PHE A 168 2.24 5.28 0.52
CA PHE A 168 1.72 4.79 -0.75
C PHE A 168 1.13 5.99 -1.50
N MET A 169 1.91 6.55 -2.39
CA MET A 169 1.51 7.72 -3.16
C MET A 169 1.22 7.36 -4.61
N GLU A 170 0.19 7.98 -5.17
CA GLU A 170 -0.19 7.85 -6.57
C GLU A 170 0.22 9.07 -7.40
N ALA A 171 0.49 10.22 -6.74
CA ALA A 171 0.92 11.45 -7.39
C ALA A 171 2.37 11.80 -7.02
N ILE A 172 3.01 12.61 -7.84
CA ILE A 172 4.43 13.01 -7.65
C ILE A 172 4.60 14.22 -6.73
N GLU A 173 3.54 14.99 -6.52
CA GLU A 173 3.55 16.13 -5.59
C GLU A 173 3.60 15.63 -4.15
N GLN A 174 4.55 16.14 -3.41
CA GLN A 174 4.86 15.66 -2.07
C GLN A 174 4.71 16.74 -1.02
N ASN A 175 4.41 16.34 0.21
CA ASN A 175 4.43 17.17 1.42
C ASN A 175 5.63 16.77 2.29
N PRO A 176 6.83 17.39 2.12
CA PRO A 176 8.06 16.92 2.77
C PRO A 176 7.94 16.78 4.28
N VAL A 177 7.25 17.69 4.95
CA VAL A 177 7.04 17.63 6.40
C VAL A 177 6.30 16.34 6.83
N TYR A 178 5.31 15.94 6.06
CA TYR A 178 4.55 14.71 6.32
C TYR A 178 5.43 13.47 6.12
N TYR A 179 6.20 13.44 5.04
CA TYR A 179 7.04 12.30 4.68
C TYR A 179 8.22 12.14 5.63
N GLU A 180 8.90 13.25 6.01
CA GLU A 180 9.99 13.18 6.98
C GLU A 180 9.49 12.66 8.33
N LEU A 181 8.35 13.17 8.83
CA LEU A 181 7.78 12.69 10.09
C LEU A 181 7.38 11.21 9.99
N ALA A 182 6.70 10.82 8.90
CA ALA A 182 6.23 9.44 8.74
C ALA A 182 7.37 8.42 8.74
N PHE A 183 8.49 8.74 8.09
CA PHE A 183 9.66 7.85 8.05
C PHE A 183 10.52 7.92 9.32
N GLU A 184 10.43 9.00 10.10
CA GLU A 184 11.12 9.11 11.39
C GLU A 184 10.41 8.32 12.50
N MET A 185 9.07 8.30 12.49
CA MET A 185 8.27 7.71 13.56
C MET A 185 8.56 6.24 13.89
N PRO A 186 8.89 5.35 12.95
CA PRO A 186 9.28 3.98 13.28
C PRO A 186 10.53 3.84 14.15
N CYS A 187 11.38 4.87 14.19
CA CYS A 187 12.58 4.91 15.04
C CYS A 187 12.25 5.29 16.49
N HIS A 188 11.03 5.71 16.78
CA HIS A 188 10.57 6.03 18.12
C HIS A 188 9.72 4.91 18.72
N ALA A 189 9.87 4.66 20.01
CA ALA A 189 9.05 3.69 20.74
C ALA A 189 7.60 4.18 20.93
N ASP A 190 7.45 5.48 21.20
CA ASP A 190 6.19 6.11 21.55
C ASP A 190 5.92 7.40 20.77
N SER A 191 4.84 8.10 21.11
CA SER A 191 4.52 9.42 20.56
C SER A 191 5.62 10.45 20.86
N ILE A 192 5.72 11.45 20.00
CA ILE A 192 6.68 12.56 20.15
C ILE A 192 5.97 13.90 20.39
N ASN A 193 6.71 14.86 20.90
CA ASN A 193 6.24 16.25 20.97
C ASN A 193 6.33 16.88 19.57
N LEU A 194 5.20 16.98 18.90
CA LEU A 194 5.12 17.47 17.51
C LEU A 194 5.57 18.93 17.37
N GLN A 195 5.30 19.80 18.36
CA GLN A 195 5.74 21.21 18.28
C GLN A 195 7.27 21.33 18.39
N ALA A 196 7.88 20.54 19.26
CA ALA A 196 9.34 20.48 19.37
C ALA A 196 9.95 19.92 18.08
N TRP A 197 9.34 18.90 17.51
CA TRP A 197 9.77 18.31 16.24
C TRP A 197 9.67 19.33 15.08
N LEU A 198 8.55 20.05 14.95
CA LEU A 198 8.37 21.09 13.92
C LEU A 198 9.40 22.21 14.04
N LYS A 199 9.77 22.60 15.27
CA LYS A 199 10.85 23.56 15.47
C LYS A 199 12.18 23.04 14.90
N GLN A 200 12.51 21.79 15.16
CA GLN A 200 13.72 21.15 14.63
C GLN A 200 13.64 20.99 13.10
N TYR A 201 12.50 20.56 12.58
CA TYR A 201 12.25 20.45 11.14
C TYR A 201 12.49 21.79 10.44
N ALA A 202 11.86 22.88 10.92
CA ALA A 202 12.02 24.20 10.35
C ALA A 202 13.49 24.68 10.41
N THR A 203 14.18 24.42 11.52
CA THR A 203 15.59 24.77 11.68
C THR A 203 16.48 24.04 10.67
N ARG A 204 16.28 22.73 10.49
CA ARG A 204 17.02 21.94 9.49
C ARG A 204 16.74 22.41 8.07
N ARG A 205 15.46 22.66 7.75
CA ARG A 205 15.03 23.00 6.39
C ARG A 205 15.50 24.39 5.95
N TYR A 206 15.57 25.34 6.86
CA TYR A 206 15.96 26.74 6.55
C TYR A 206 17.39 27.11 6.98
N GLY A 207 18.11 26.15 7.56
CA GLY A 207 19.51 26.32 7.97
C GLY A 207 19.72 27.05 9.30
N ALA A 208 18.68 27.70 9.84
CA ALA A 208 18.73 28.38 11.13
C ALA A 208 17.35 28.43 11.80
N PHE A 209 17.36 28.60 13.11
CA PHE A 209 16.12 28.85 13.86
C PHE A 209 15.55 30.24 13.51
N SER A 210 14.27 30.25 13.18
CA SER A 210 13.48 31.48 12.94
C SER A 210 12.16 31.40 13.71
N PRO A 211 11.90 32.40 14.60
CA PRO A 211 10.59 32.46 15.29
C PRO A 211 9.41 32.54 14.33
N ALA A 212 9.55 33.34 13.25
CA ALA A 212 8.52 33.49 12.23
C ALA A 212 8.24 32.18 11.48
N ALA A 213 9.30 31.42 11.15
CA ALA A 213 9.12 30.09 10.54
C ALA A 213 8.44 29.11 11.51
N GLN A 214 8.78 29.14 12.78
CA GLN A 214 8.11 28.31 13.80
C GLN A 214 6.63 28.66 13.93
N GLU A 215 6.29 29.94 13.99
CA GLU A 215 4.90 30.41 14.04
C GLU A 215 4.13 29.97 12.79
N ALA A 216 4.70 30.14 11.61
CA ALA A 216 4.08 29.67 10.36
C ALA A 216 3.78 28.18 10.38
N TRP A 217 4.70 27.34 10.87
CA TRP A 217 4.47 25.89 10.99
C TRP A 217 3.39 25.54 12.01
N LEU A 218 3.26 26.30 13.11
CA LEU A 218 2.18 26.12 14.07
C LEU A 218 0.81 26.49 13.48
N LEU A 219 0.76 27.53 12.63
CA LEU A 219 -0.46 27.87 11.89
C LEU A 219 -0.83 26.77 10.88
N LEU A 220 0.14 26.27 10.12
CA LEU A 220 -0.06 25.17 9.18
C LEU A 220 -0.54 23.87 9.88
N LEU A 221 -0.01 23.60 11.09
CA LEU A 221 -0.45 22.47 11.91
C LEU A 221 -1.92 22.57 12.33
N ASN A 222 -2.44 23.78 12.51
CA ASN A 222 -3.85 24.02 12.86
C ASN A 222 -4.75 24.20 11.63
N GLY A 223 -4.19 24.20 10.44
CA GLY A 223 -4.87 24.30 9.15
C GLY A 223 -4.76 23.02 8.33
N PRO A 224 -3.95 23.02 7.25
CA PRO A 224 -3.89 21.90 6.30
C PRO A 224 -3.32 20.58 6.88
N TYR A 225 -2.55 20.65 7.96
CA TYR A 225 -1.91 19.48 8.60
C TYR A 225 -2.59 19.04 9.91
N ARG A 226 -3.86 19.35 10.03
CA ARG A 226 -4.70 19.03 11.20
C ARG A 226 -5.29 17.62 11.08
#